data_656a5cb1d7037ca074e106983ef954b0
#
_entry.id   656a5cb1d7037ca074e106983ef954b0
#
_cell.length_a   1.000
_cell.length_b   1.000
_cell.length_c   1.000
_cell.angle_alpha   90.00
_cell.angle_beta   90.00
_cell.angle_gamma   90.00
#
_symmetry.space_group_name_H-M   'P 1'
#
loop_
_entity.id
_entity.type
_entity.pdbx_description
1 polymer ?
#
loop_
_entity_poly.entity_id
_entity_poly.type
_entity_poly.pdbx_seq_one_letter_code
_entity_poly.pdbx_strand_id
1 'polypeptide(L)'
;IHRGSLFINPGGPGESGVQYVEAAAETSFAGVQGSYDIIGFDPRGVGSSTPITCAAANDAAATPAAGVGAPQADTPPSPVDGGANNDYKEKSPEVDAAASGTSFEDAAPRIADEYKQAEAQCAANTKPAGLLDHVDTVSAVRDLDILRALSGNEKLDYAGFSYGTYLGAHYAELFPSNTGRMVLDGALDPSISLYERQAGATKGLERALQTYVGWCQAGQGCPLTGGTEAGSQQVRDLIASANQSPLPSSEPNRPVTGTEIRAAVMYSLYGDEQTWGSLTSSLDEAINRHSGSLFRQITEQTVADVVNTAAVRQAITCLDYPVDGDMAVWSARHQEIKHDAPTFGGMTAIVDLGCQAWGHNGTREPAPIHAKGAAPILVVGSTGDPATPYEWARSLADQLDTGRLLTREGNGHVAYGRAAACTQLVDTYLLTGELPSPGRVCRDET
;
A
#
# COMPACT_ATOMS: atom_id res chain seq x y z
N ILE A 1 23.71 -15.99 -17.88
CA ILE A 1 22.77 -17.05 -18.37
C ILE A 1 21.38 -16.49 -18.24
N HIS A 2 20.63 -16.39 -19.34
CA HIS A 2 19.22 -16.00 -19.33
C HIS A 2 18.37 -17.05 -18.60
N ARG A 3 17.46 -16.61 -17.71
CA ARG A 3 16.69 -17.48 -16.83
C ARG A 3 15.20 -17.56 -17.19
N GLY A 4 14.74 -16.71 -18.07
CA GLY A 4 13.32 -16.53 -18.39
C GLY A 4 12.76 -15.26 -17.77
N SER A 5 11.49 -15.28 -17.39
CA SER A 5 10.76 -14.10 -16.93
C SER A 5 10.67 -14.05 -15.41
N LEU A 6 10.93 -12.87 -14.83
CA LEU A 6 10.62 -12.54 -13.45
C LEU A 6 9.36 -11.65 -13.44
N PHE A 7 8.27 -12.19 -12.90
CA PHE A 7 7.01 -11.47 -12.79
C PHE A 7 6.99 -10.59 -11.54
N ILE A 8 6.53 -9.35 -11.69
CA ILE A 8 6.52 -8.33 -10.64
C ILE A 8 5.11 -7.87 -10.35
N ASN A 9 4.76 -7.78 -9.06
CA ASN A 9 3.56 -7.13 -8.59
C ASN A 9 3.89 -6.16 -7.44
N PRO A 10 3.65 -4.84 -7.61
CA PRO A 10 3.98 -3.81 -6.61
C PRO A 10 3.06 -3.82 -5.39
N GLY A 11 1.83 -4.31 -5.53
CA GLY A 11 0.88 -4.38 -4.44
C GLY A 11 -0.35 -3.49 -4.57
N GLY A 12 -0.64 -2.74 -3.56
CA GLY A 12 -1.84 -1.94 -3.38
C GLY A 12 -2.88 -2.60 -2.46
N PRO A 13 -3.84 -3.44 -2.94
CA PRO A 13 -4.09 -3.87 -4.32
C PRO A 13 -4.51 -2.74 -5.25
N GLY A 14 -4.36 -3.00 -6.55
CA GLY A 14 -4.82 -2.07 -7.58
C GLY A 14 -3.70 -1.25 -8.24
N GLU A 15 -2.45 -1.39 -7.82
CA GLU A 15 -1.32 -0.75 -8.48
C GLU A 15 -0.92 -1.52 -9.74
N SER A 16 -0.59 -0.76 -10.81
CA SER A 16 -0.19 -1.34 -12.08
C SER A 16 1.23 -1.91 -12.02
N GLY A 17 1.36 -3.21 -12.26
CA GLY A 17 2.66 -3.86 -12.39
C GLY A 17 3.41 -3.42 -13.64
N VAL A 18 2.70 -3.10 -14.71
CA VAL A 18 3.28 -2.59 -15.96
C VAL A 18 3.95 -1.24 -15.73
N GLN A 19 3.22 -0.27 -15.17
CA GLN A 19 3.77 1.06 -14.87
C GLN A 19 4.91 0.99 -13.85
N TYR A 20 4.79 0.13 -12.84
CA TYR A 20 5.84 -0.06 -11.86
C TYR A 20 7.15 -0.55 -12.50
N VAL A 21 7.08 -1.54 -13.39
CA VAL A 21 8.28 -2.05 -14.09
C VAL A 21 8.84 -1.00 -15.06
N GLU A 22 7.99 -0.27 -15.79
CA GLU A 22 8.44 0.85 -16.64
C GLU A 22 9.24 1.90 -15.86
N ALA A 23 8.85 2.18 -14.63
CA ALA A 23 9.53 3.16 -13.78
C ALA A 23 10.76 2.60 -13.05
N ALA A 24 10.76 1.33 -12.64
CA ALA A 24 11.70 0.77 -11.67
C ALA A 24 12.70 -0.26 -12.24
N ALA A 25 12.49 -0.75 -13.48
CA ALA A 25 13.30 -1.85 -14.01
C ALA A 25 14.80 -1.54 -14.07
N GLU A 26 15.17 -0.34 -14.49
CA GLU A 26 16.58 0.06 -14.62
C GLU A 26 17.27 0.43 -13.29
N THR A 27 16.47 0.63 -12.25
CA THR A 27 16.98 1.02 -10.93
C THR A 27 16.87 -0.12 -9.93
N SER A 28 15.66 -0.47 -9.51
CA SER A 28 15.42 -1.47 -8.47
C SER A 28 15.81 -2.89 -8.89
N PHE A 29 15.69 -3.23 -10.19
CA PHE A 29 15.98 -4.56 -10.72
C PHE A 29 17.30 -4.64 -11.50
N ALA A 30 18.15 -3.61 -11.42
CA ALA A 30 19.43 -3.57 -12.12
C ALA A 30 20.31 -4.80 -11.88
N GLY A 31 20.27 -5.38 -10.66
CA GLY A 31 21.05 -6.56 -10.29
C GLY A 31 20.61 -7.85 -11.00
N VAL A 32 19.36 -7.94 -11.46
CA VAL A 32 18.78 -9.18 -12.03
C VAL A 32 18.38 -9.06 -13.51
N GLN A 33 18.19 -7.83 -14.04
CA GLN A 33 17.72 -7.60 -15.42
C GLN A 33 18.65 -8.19 -16.50
N GLY A 34 19.94 -8.39 -16.22
CA GLY A 34 20.85 -9.08 -17.13
C GLY A 34 20.62 -10.59 -17.28
N SER A 35 19.77 -11.16 -16.41
CA SER A 35 19.46 -12.58 -16.35
C SER A 35 17.97 -12.90 -16.52
N TYR A 36 17.09 -11.92 -16.31
CA TYR A 36 15.65 -12.05 -16.43
C TYR A 36 15.05 -11.03 -17.38
N ASP A 37 14.01 -11.43 -18.09
CA ASP A 37 13.03 -10.49 -18.62
C ASP A 37 12.13 -10.05 -17.48
N ILE A 38 12.17 -8.77 -17.11
CA ILE A 38 11.37 -8.23 -16.01
C ILE A 38 9.97 -7.93 -16.53
N ILE A 39 8.96 -8.61 -16.01
CA ILE A 39 7.58 -8.53 -16.50
C ILE A 39 6.67 -7.95 -15.42
N GLY A 40 6.20 -6.72 -15.61
CA GLY A 40 5.06 -6.18 -14.91
C GLY A 40 3.76 -6.71 -15.53
N PHE A 41 2.78 -7.00 -14.70
CA PHE A 41 1.45 -7.35 -15.16
C PHE A 41 0.39 -6.63 -14.34
N ASP A 42 -0.72 -6.32 -15.00
CA ASP A 42 -1.89 -5.75 -14.35
C ASP A 42 -2.89 -6.88 -14.08
N PRO A 43 -3.23 -7.19 -12.85
CA PRO A 43 -4.32 -8.11 -12.54
C PRO A 43 -5.64 -7.61 -13.13
N ARG A 44 -6.62 -8.50 -13.29
CA ARG A 44 -7.97 -8.12 -13.72
C ARG A 44 -8.53 -6.96 -12.89
N GLY A 45 -9.13 -5.98 -13.53
CA GLY A 45 -9.63 -4.76 -12.91
C GLY A 45 -8.59 -3.64 -12.75
N VAL A 46 -7.30 -3.93 -12.97
CA VAL A 46 -6.18 -3.01 -12.72
C VAL A 46 -5.61 -2.47 -14.03
N GLY A 47 -5.20 -1.21 -14.04
CA GLY A 47 -4.42 -0.58 -15.10
C GLY A 47 -5.00 -0.79 -16.50
N SER A 48 -4.25 -1.48 -17.36
CA SER A 48 -4.68 -1.79 -18.72
C SER A 48 -5.41 -3.13 -18.87
N SER A 49 -5.54 -3.92 -17.77
CA SER A 49 -6.18 -5.23 -17.78
C SER A 49 -7.66 -5.15 -17.38
N THR A 50 -8.49 -4.72 -18.34
CA THR A 50 -9.94 -4.61 -18.12
C THR A 50 -10.25 -3.78 -16.86
N PRO A 51 -9.96 -2.47 -16.87
CA PRO A 51 -9.97 -1.66 -15.65
C PRO A 51 -11.37 -1.50 -15.06
N ILE A 52 -11.44 -1.46 -13.75
CA ILE A 52 -12.62 -0.96 -13.05
C ILE A 52 -12.72 0.54 -13.34
N THR A 53 -13.87 0.96 -13.87
CA THR A 53 -14.14 2.34 -14.26
C THR A 53 -15.36 2.83 -13.50
N CYS A 54 -15.21 3.89 -12.71
CA CYS A 54 -16.29 4.45 -11.90
C CYS A 54 -16.83 5.79 -12.45
N ALA A 55 -16.01 6.53 -13.20
CA ALA A 55 -16.45 7.77 -13.88
C ALA A 55 -17.14 7.48 -15.21
N ALA A 56 -18.14 8.31 -15.57
CA ALA A 56 -18.77 8.21 -16.90
C ALA A 56 -17.77 8.60 -18.01
N ALA A 57 -17.88 7.95 -19.17
CA ALA A 57 -16.95 8.17 -20.30
C ALA A 57 -16.86 9.65 -20.78
N ASN A 58 -17.87 10.46 -20.49
CA ASN A 58 -17.89 11.89 -20.84
C ASN A 58 -17.04 12.77 -19.89
N ASP A 59 -16.72 12.25 -18.70
CA ASP A 59 -15.88 12.96 -17.71
C ASP A 59 -14.39 12.63 -17.90
N ALA A 60 -14.07 11.58 -18.67
CA ALA A 60 -12.71 11.12 -18.95
C ALA A 60 -12.01 11.90 -20.11
N ALA A 61 -12.69 12.84 -20.79
CA ALA A 61 -12.22 13.47 -22.02
C ALA A 61 -11.41 14.76 -21.85
N ALA A 62 -10.76 14.98 -20.73
CA ALA A 62 -9.90 16.15 -20.53
C ALA A 62 -8.54 15.78 -19.93
N THR A 63 -7.65 15.14 -20.74
CA THR A 63 -6.24 15.55 -20.82
C THR A 63 -5.47 14.69 -21.83
N PRO A 64 -4.70 15.28 -22.77
CA PRO A 64 -3.77 14.53 -23.60
C PRO A 64 -2.50 14.22 -22.80
N ALA A 65 -1.95 13.04 -23.05
CA ALA A 65 -0.67 12.61 -22.52
C ALA A 65 0.44 13.63 -22.86
N ALA A 66 1.03 14.23 -21.87
CA ALA A 66 2.25 15.02 -22.00
C ALA A 66 3.47 14.14 -21.77
N GLY A 67 4.43 14.26 -22.66
CA GLY A 67 5.61 13.42 -22.76
C GLY A 67 6.48 13.38 -21.51
N VAL A 68 7.08 12.23 -21.32
CA VAL A 68 7.97 11.85 -20.22
C VAL A 68 9.31 12.56 -20.35
N GLY A 69 9.68 13.38 -19.37
CA GLY A 69 11.04 13.83 -19.15
C GLY A 69 11.79 12.83 -18.28
N ALA A 70 13.05 12.53 -18.61
CA ALA A 70 13.86 11.55 -17.90
C ALA A 70 14.06 11.90 -16.43
N PRO A 71 14.00 10.91 -15.51
CA PRO A 71 14.18 11.15 -14.07
C PRO A 71 15.65 11.38 -13.71
N GLN A 72 15.87 12.34 -12.82
CA GLN A 72 17.17 12.51 -12.16
C GLN A 72 17.35 11.40 -11.10
N ALA A 73 18.54 10.79 -11.09
CA ALA A 73 18.94 9.83 -10.09
C ALA A 73 18.96 10.48 -8.69
N ASP A 74 18.37 9.79 -7.71
CA ASP A 74 18.39 9.97 -6.26
C ASP A 74 17.01 10.09 -5.57
N THR A 75 15.91 9.74 -6.25
CA THR A 75 14.61 9.57 -5.60
C THR A 75 14.06 8.17 -5.92
N PRO A 76 13.49 7.44 -4.96
CA PRO A 76 12.75 6.22 -5.28
C PRO A 76 11.64 6.57 -6.28
N PRO A 77 11.34 5.69 -7.25
CA PRO A 77 10.40 6.01 -8.32
C PRO A 77 9.04 6.36 -7.72
N SER A 78 8.61 7.61 -7.95
CA SER A 78 7.24 8.01 -7.74
C SER A 78 6.40 7.37 -8.84
N PRO A 79 5.21 6.81 -8.50
CA PRO A 79 4.30 6.29 -9.49
C PRO A 79 3.89 7.38 -10.49
N VAL A 80 3.78 7.03 -11.76
CA VAL A 80 3.57 7.93 -12.89
C VAL A 80 2.14 8.48 -12.96
N ASP A 81 2.03 9.75 -13.35
CA ASP A 81 0.79 10.50 -13.53
C ASP A 81 -0.22 9.83 -14.48
N GLY A 82 -1.30 9.33 -13.92
CA GLY A 82 -2.54 9.05 -14.63
C GLY A 82 -3.58 10.14 -14.31
N GLY A 83 -3.88 10.99 -15.27
CA GLY A 83 -4.79 12.10 -15.07
C GLY A 83 -6.19 11.66 -14.57
N ALA A 84 -6.57 12.12 -13.40
CA ALA A 84 -7.88 11.91 -12.81
C ALA A 84 -8.64 13.22 -12.65
N ASN A 85 -9.94 13.19 -12.91
CA ASN A 85 -10.88 14.28 -12.75
C ASN A 85 -10.92 14.82 -11.31
N ASN A 86 -10.87 16.13 -11.17
CA ASN A 86 -10.81 16.86 -9.90
C ASN A 86 -12.04 16.70 -8.99
N ASP A 87 -13.17 16.22 -9.47
CA ASP A 87 -14.42 16.16 -8.70
C ASP A 87 -14.47 15.02 -7.66
N TYR A 88 -13.63 14.00 -7.81
CA TYR A 88 -13.49 12.93 -6.80
C TYR A 88 -12.58 13.33 -5.63
N LYS A 89 -11.82 14.42 -5.77
CA LYS A 89 -10.85 14.91 -4.76
C LYS A 89 -11.51 15.45 -3.48
N GLU A 90 -12.78 15.85 -3.54
CA GLU A 90 -13.45 16.46 -2.38
C GLU A 90 -14.22 15.51 -1.48
N LYS A 91 -14.42 14.23 -1.88
CA LYS A 91 -15.33 13.32 -1.16
C LYS A 91 -14.78 11.91 -1.01
N SER A 92 -13.62 11.74 -0.38
CA SER A 92 -13.29 10.42 0.16
C SER A 92 -14.10 10.21 1.45
N PRO A 93 -14.99 9.20 1.52
CA PRO A 93 -15.87 8.98 2.69
C PRO A 93 -15.09 8.80 4.00
N GLU A 94 -13.90 8.21 3.91
CA GLU A 94 -13.02 7.96 5.04
C GLU A 94 -12.53 9.22 5.75
N VAL A 95 -12.39 10.29 5.00
CA VAL A 95 -11.68 11.51 5.40
C VAL A 95 -12.55 12.42 6.26
N ASP A 96 -13.83 12.57 5.92
CA ASP A 96 -14.74 13.49 6.59
C ASP A 96 -15.23 13.01 7.96
N ALA A 97 -15.41 11.69 8.17
CA ALA A 97 -15.89 11.15 9.44
C ALA A 97 -14.92 11.40 10.61
N ALA A 98 -13.61 11.37 10.34
CA ALA A 98 -12.59 11.64 11.35
C ALA A 98 -12.43 13.15 11.66
N ALA A 99 -12.81 14.01 10.72
CA ALA A 99 -12.65 15.46 10.84
C ALA A 99 -13.82 16.16 11.55
N SER A 100 -15.02 15.56 11.56
CA SER A 100 -16.25 16.24 11.98
C SER A 100 -16.58 16.17 13.48
N GLY A 101 -15.83 15.41 14.27
CA GLY A 101 -16.17 15.17 15.68
C GLY A 101 -17.46 14.37 15.92
N THR A 102 -18.06 13.83 14.84
CA THR A 102 -19.27 13.01 14.83
C THR A 102 -18.94 11.60 15.34
N SER A 103 -19.85 10.94 16.06
CA SER A 103 -19.66 9.54 16.47
C SER A 103 -19.63 8.62 15.23
N PHE A 104 -19.03 7.44 15.39
CA PHE A 104 -18.99 6.44 14.33
C PHE A 104 -20.41 6.05 13.91
N GLU A 105 -21.30 5.82 14.87
CA GLU A 105 -22.70 5.42 14.64
C GLU A 105 -23.49 6.48 13.87
N ASP A 106 -23.25 7.76 14.17
CA ASP A 106 -23.89 8.88 13.47
C ASP A 106 -23.35 9.07 12.04
N ALA A 107 -22.08 8.76 11.81
CA ALA A 107 -21.47 8.87 10.50
C ALA A 107 -21.73 7.65 9.59
N ALA A 108 -21.95 6.47 10.17
CA ALA A 108 -22.05 5.21 9.45
C ALA A 108 -23.11 5.17 8.34
N PRO A 109 -24.34 5.72 8.50
CA PRO A 109 -25.31 5.74 7.41
C PRO A 109 -24.83 6.51 6.18
N ARG A 110 -24.19 7.67 6.39
CA ARG A 110 -23.65 8.49 5.30
C ARG A 110 -22.50 7.76 4.61
N ILE A 111 -21.58 7.18 5.37
CA ILE A 111 -20.44 6.40 4.84
C ILE A 111 -20.97 5.24 4.00
N ALA A 112 -21.95 4.47 4.51
CA ALA A 112 -22.56 3.36 3.78
C ALA A 112 -23.22 3.81 2.45
N ASP A 113 -23.90 4.94 2.45
CA ASP A 113 -24.54 5.47 1.24
C ASP A 113 -23.50 5.93 0.19
N GLU A 114 -22.39 6.48 0.62
CA GLU A 114 -21.28 6.86 -0.27
C GLU A 114 -20.64 5.62 -0.93
N TYR A 115 -20.42 4.52 -0.19
CA TYR A 115 -19.93 3.26 -0.76
C TYR A 115 -20.92 2.64 -1.74
N LYS A 116 -22.23 2.66 -1.45
CA LYS A 116 -23.28 2.20 -2.38
C LYS A 116 -23.31 3.03 -3.67
N GLN A 117 -23.17 4.35 -3.56
CA GLN A 117 -23.11 5.23 -4.72
C GLN A 117 -21.88 4.97 -5.57
N ALA A 118 -20.71 4.80 -4.94
CA ALA A 118 -19.46 4.47 -5.63
C ALA A 118 -19.58 3.12 -6.34
N GLU A 119 -20.11 2.09 -5.68
CA GLU A 119 -20.37 0.78 -6.31
C GLU A 119 -21.28 0.92 -7.53
N ALA A 120 -22.43 1.58 -7.40
CA ALA A 120 -23.37 1.75 -8.49
C ALA A 120 -22.75 2.46 -9.71
N GLN A 121 -21.89 3.46 -9.50
CA GLN A 121 -21.14 4.11 -10.56
C GLN A 121 -20.14 3.16 -11.21
N CYS A 122 -19.37 2.41 -10.39
CA CYS A 122 -18.40 1.45 -10.91
C CYS A 122 -19.08 0.32 -11.67
N ALA A 123 -20.18 -0.26 -11.16
CA ALA A 123 -20.92 -1.32 -11.81
C ALA A 123 -21.53 -0.88 -13.16
N ALA A 124 -22.02 0.36 -13.25
CA ALA A 124 -22.59 0.92 -14.48
C ALA A 124 -21.55 1.13 -15.59
N ASN A 125 -20.34 1.56 -15.21
CA ASN A 125 -19.31 1.98 -16.16
C ASN A 125 -18.26 0.91 -16.46
N THR A 126 -18.05 -0.08 -15.58
CA THR A 126 -17.10 -1.17 -15.79
C THR A 126 -17.58 -2.16 -16.85
N LYS A 127 -16.68 -2.57 -17.73
CA LYS A 127 -16.95 -3.58 -18.77
C LYS A 127 -15.89 -4.68 -18.74
N PRO A 128 -16.30 -5.98 -18.89
CA PRO A 128 -17.68 -6.45 -19.05
C PRO A 128 -18.52 -6.28 -17.77
N ALA A 129 -19.83 -6.22 -17.92
CA ALA A 129 -20.72 -6.20 -16.76
C ALA A 129 -20.48 -7.43 -15.86
N GLY A 130 -20.51 -7.24 -14.53
CA GLY A 130 -20.23 -8.29 -13.55
C GLY A 130 -18.73 -8.49 -13.24
N LEU A 131 -17.82 -7.71 -13.83
CA LEU A 131 -16.38 -7.83 -13.51
C LEU A 131 -16.10 -7.63 -12.00
N LEU A 132 -16.89 -6.78 -11.32
CA LEU A 132 -16.74 -6.52 -9.89
C LEU A 132 -16.88 -7.77 -9.01
N ASP A 133 -17.54 -8.82 -9.49
CA ASP A 133 -17.68 -10.12 -8.80
C ASP A 133 -16.48 -11.05 -9.03
N HIS A 134 -15.50 -10.66 -9.82
CA HIS A 134 -14.44 -11.56 -10.30
C HIS A 134 -13.03 -10.96 -10.21
N VAL A 135 -12.83 -9.89 -9.46
CA VAL A 135 -11.50 -9.25 -9.30
C VAL A 135 -10.76 -9.72 -8.04
N ASP A 136 -11.21 -10.79 -7.41
CA ASP A 136 -10.56 -11.38 -6.24
C ASP A 136 -9.14 -11.89 -6.54
N THR A 137 -8.33 -11.97 -5.49
CA THR A 137 -6.93 -12.45 -5.60
C THR A 137 -6.81 -13.85 -6.17
N VAL A 138 -7.69 -14.79 -5.83
CA VAL A 138 -7.63 -16.17 -6.35
C VAL A 138 -7.88 -16.22 -7.85
N SER A 139 -8.79 -15.40 -8.34
CA SER A 139 -9.02 -15.25 -9.79
C SER A 139 -7.80 -14.66 -10.49
N ALA A 140 -7.17 -13.61 -9.92
CA ALA A 140 -5.94 -13.02 -10.45
C ALA A 140 -4.76 -14.00 -10.45
N VAL A 141 -4.65 -14.84 -9.42
CA VAL A 141 -3.63 -15.91 -9.34
C VAL A 141 -3.78 -16.93 -10.48
N ARG A 142 -5.01 -17.29 -10.83
CA ARG A 142 -5.25 -18.19 -11.99
C ARG A 142 -4.86 -17.54 -13.31
N ASP A 143 -5.11 -16.25 -13.48
CA ASP A 143 -4.64 -15.49 -14.64
C ASP A 143 -3.11 -15.47 -14.69
N LEU A 144 -2.46 -15.29 -13.55
CA LEU A 144 -0.99 -15.28 -13.47
C LEU A 144 -0.38 -16.63 -13.90
N ASP A 145 -1.01 -17.77 -13.56
CA ASP A 145 -0.53 -19.07 -14.04
C ASP A 145 -0.71 -19.24 -15.58
N ILE A 146 -1.77 -18.66 -16.14
CA ILE A 146 -1.93 -18.60 -17.60
C ILE A 146 -0.84 -17.73 -18.22
N LEU A 147 -0.54 -16.56 -17.66
CA LEU A 147 0.52 -15.67 -18.13
C LEU A 147 1.90 -16.36 -18.07
N ARG A 148 2.19 -17.06 -16.98
CA ARG A 148 3.40 -17.89 -16.85
C ARG A 148 3.53 -18.88 -18.02
N ALA A 149 2.46 -19.62 -18.28
CA ALA A 149 2.45 -20.61 -19.35
C ALA A 149 2.60 -19.99 -20.76
N LEU A 150 1.91 -18.87 -21.00
CA LEU A 150 2.01 -18.13 -22.27
C LEU A 150 3.40 -17.53 -22.50
N SER A 151 4.10 -17.16 -21.45
CA SER A 151 5.49 -16.67 -21.50
C SER A 151 6.51 -17.79 -21.68
N GLY A 152 6.07 -19.05 -21.79
CA GLY A 152 6.95 -20.21 -21.99
C GLY A 152 7.73 -20.64 -20.75
N ASN A 153 7.39 -20.13 -19.57
CA ASN A 153 8.07 -20.48 -18.32
C ASN A 153 7.45 -21.73 -17.73
N GLU A 154 8.28 -22.75 -17.42
CA GLU A 154 7.85 -23.96 -16.73
C GLU A 154 7.39 -23.64 -15.31
N LYS A 155 8.08 -22.72 -14.64
CA LYS A 155 7.81 -22.27 -13.28
C LYS A 155 7.70 -20.75 -13.23
N LEU A 156 6.97 -20.25 -12.24
CA LEU A 156 6.83 -18.82 -11.97
C LEU A 156 7.99 -18.35 -11.07
N ASP A 157 8.91 -17.56 -11.64
CA ASP A 157 9.79 -16.72 -10.84
C ASP A 157 9.07 -15.38 -10.60
N TYR A 158 9.01 -14.94 -9.32
CA TYR A 158 8.10 -13.88 -8.91
C TYR A 158 8.70 -13.01 -7.79
N ALA A 159 8.49 -11.70 -7.88
CA ALA A 159 8.71 -10.80 -6.76
C ALA A 159 7.44 -9.97 -6.50
N GLY A 160 6.85 -10.19 -5.36
CA GLY A 160 5.67 -9.47 -4.88
C GLY A 160 6.00 -8.59 -3.70
N PHE A 161 5.49 -7.36 -3.76
CA PHE A 161 5.68 -6.36 -2.73
C PHE A 161 4.34 -6.02 -2.08
N SER A 162 4.31 -5.84 -0.74
CA SER A 162 3.09 -5.46 -0.05
C SER A 162 1.93 -6.44 -0.34
N TYR A 163 0.79 -5.98 -0.86
CA TYR A 163 -0.29 -6.87 -1.32
C TYR A 163 0.18 -7.91 -2.36
N GLY A 164 1.20 -7.62 -3.16
CA GLY A 164 1.77 -8.59 -4.09
C GLY A 164 2.29 -9.87 -3.40
N THR A 165 2.61 -9.79 -2.11
CA THR A 165 2.98 -10.97 -1.30
C THR A 165 1.78 -11.87 -1.01
N TYR A 166 0.60 -11.29 -0.82
CA TYR A 166 -0.66 -12.02 -0.64
C TYR A 166 -1.02 -12.78 -1.92
N LEU A 167 -0.89 -12.11 -3.08
CA LEU A 167 -1.08 -12.74 -4.38
C LEU A 167 -0.06 -13.87 -4.60
N GLY A 168 1.23 -13.65 -4.33
CA GLY A 168 2.28 -14.65 -4.47
C GLY A 168 2.12 -15.85 -3.55
N ALA A 169 1.74 -15.64 -2.29
CA ALA A 169 1.47 -16.72 -1.33
C ALA A 169 0.29 -17.59 -1.79
N HIS A 170 -0.80 -16.99 -2.26
CA HIS A 170 -1.94 -17.73 -2.84
C HIS A 170 -1.58 -18.47 -4.12
N TYR A 171 -0.67 -17.91 -4.94
CA TYR A 171 -0.15 -18.61 -6.12
C TYR A 171 0.60 -19.89 -5.70
N ALA A 172 1.48 -19.79 -4.72
CA ALA A 172 2.24 -20.94 -4.24
C ALA A 172 1.34 -22.03 -3.62
N GLU A 173 0.25 -21.63 -2.96
CA GLU A 173 -0.75 -22.58 -2.40
C GLU A 173 -1.54 -23.29 -3.50
N LEU A 174 -1.98 -22.57 -4.54
CA LEU A 174 -2.82 -23.14 -5.60
C LEU A 174 -2.00 -23.91 -6.65
N PHE A 175 -0.77 -23.49 -6.91
CA PHE A 175 0.11 -24.00 -7.97
C PHE A 175 1.51 -24.35 -7.43
N PRO A 176 1.63 -25.17 -6.36
CA PRO A 176 2.92 -25.41 -5.74
C PRO A 176 3.95 -26.03 -6.69
N SER A 177 3.52 -26.91 -7.60
CA SER A 177 4.40 -27.51 -8.60
C SER A 177 4.91 -26.52 -9.66
N ASN A 178 4.21 -25.39 -9.88
CA ASN A 178 4.58 -24.34 -10.84
C ASN A 178 5.39 -23.21 -10.19
N THR A 179 5.62 -23.28 -8.86
CA THR A 179 6.36 -22.27 -8.12
C THR A 179 7.86 -22.40 -8.40
N GLY A 180 8.47 -21.31 -8.86
CA GLY A 180 9.90 -21.14 -9.06
C GLY A 180 10.55 -20.37 -7.90
N ARG A 181 11.39 -19.39 -8.20
CA ARG A 181 12.00 -18.50 -7.19
C ARG A 181 11.05 -17.38 -6.85
N MET A 182 10.58 -17.37 -5.63
CA MET A 182 9.61 -16.37 -5.17
C MET A 182 10.17 -15.53 -4.03
N VAL A 183 10.05 -14.21 -4.18
CA VAL A 183 10.35 -13.21 -3.16
C VAL A 183 9.06 -12.53 -2.76
N LEU A 184 8.77 -12.51 -1.46
CA LEU A 184 7.58 -11.90 -0.87
C LEU A 184 8.05 -10.86 0.17
N ASP A 185 8.14 -9.58 -0.26
CA ASP A 185 8.74 -8.50 0.53
C ASP A 185 7.69 -7.49 1.02
N GLY A 186 7.75 -7.15 2.30
CA GLY A 186 6.68 -6.42 2.97
C GLY A 186 5.43 -7.30 3.09
N ALA A 187 5.61 -8.48 3.67
CA ALA A 187 4.63 -9.56 3.57
C ALA A 187 3.35 -9.30 4.36
N LEU A 188 2.22 -9.64 3.74
CA LEU A 188 0.93 -9.79 4.40
C LEU A 188 0.79 -11.18 5.01
N ASP A 189 0.11 -11.25 6.16
CA ASP A 189 -0.30 -12.51 6.78
C ASP A 189 -1.67 -12.94 6.24
N PRO A 190 -1.78 -14.04 5.48
CA PRO A 190 -3.06 -14.49 4.92
C PRO A 190 -4.01 -15.10 5.94
N SER A 191 -3.56 -15.36 7.17
CA SER A 191 -4.34 -16.02 8.21
C SER A 191 -5.15 -15.05 9.08
N ILE A 192 -4.97 -13.73 8.92
CA ILE A 192 -5.65 -12.72 9.74
C ILE A 192 -6.87 -12.14 9.01
N SER A 193 -7.87 -11.70 9.77
CA SER A 193 -9.07 -11.04 9.27
C SER A 193 -8.76 -9.66 8.65
N LEU A 194 -9.73 -9.14 7.89
CA LEU A 194 -9.62 -7.79 7.31
C LEU A 194 -9.41 -6.72 8.40
N TYR A 195 -10.16 -6.82 9.51
CA TYR A 195 -9.99 -5.90 10.64
C TYR A 195 -8.59 -6.00 11.24
N GLU A 196 -8.08 -7.20 11.53
CA GLU A 196 -6.74 -7.39 12.10
C GLU A 196 -5.65 -6.83 11.18
N ARG A 197 -5.79 -7.04 9.87
CA ARG A 197 -4.91 -6.47 8.86
C ARG A 197 -4.92 -4.93 8.91
N GLN A 198 -6.10 -4.31 8.91
CA GLN A 198 -6.21 -2.85 8.94
C GLN A 198 -5.73 -2.28 10.28
N ALA A 199 -6.12 -2.89 11.40
CA ALA A 199 -5.67 -2.47 12.73
C ALA A 199 -4.16 -2.61 12.89
N GLY A 200 -3.57 -3.69 12.40
CA GLY A 200 -2.13 -3.92 12.44
C GLY A 200 -1.35 -2.86 11.64
N ALA A 201 -1.77 -2.56 10.40
CA ALA A 201 -1.18 -1.50 9.59
C ALA A 201 -1.33 -0.12 10.26
N THR A 202 -2.50 0.17 10.82
CA THR A 202 -2.76 1.45 11.51
C THR A 202 -1.86 1.63 12.74
N LYS A 203 -1.69 0.58 13.54
CA LYS A 203 -0.74 0.56 14.67
C LYS A 203 0.71 0.64 14.19
N GLY A 204 1.02 0.07 13.02
CA GLY A 204 2.32 0.20 12.37
C GLY A 204 2.65 1.65 12.02
N LEU A 205 1.69 2.35 11.42
CA LEU A 205 1.83 3.78 11.11
C LEU A 205 2.01 4.64 12.37
N GLU A 206 1.27 4.37 13.44
CA GLU A 206 1.43 5.10 14.70
C GLU A 206 2.83 4.89 15.31
N ARG A 207 3.36 3.65 15.29
CA ARG A 207 4.74 3.36 15.71
C ARG A 207 5.77 4.08 14.83
N ALA A 208 5.55 4.10 13.51
CA ALA A 208 6.43 4.80 12.58
C ALA A 208 6.44 6.31 12.82
N LEU A 209 5.29 6.92 13.14
CA LEU A 209 5.23 8.33 13.55
C LEU A 209 6.06 8.59 14.81
N GLN A 210 5.95 7.75 15.83
CA GLN A 210 6.74 7.88 17.05
C GLN A 210 8.25 7.73 16.77
N THR A 211 8.61 6.78 15.90
CA THR A 211 10.01 6.58 15.47
C THR A 211 10.53 7.80 14.72
N TYR A 212 9.74 8.32 13.77
CA TYR A 212 10.06 9.54 13.05
C TYR A 212 10.25 10.74 13.99
N VAL A 213 9.35 10.95 14.95
CA VAL A 213 9.44 12.04 15.93
C VAL A 213 10.73 11.92 16.74
N GLY A 214 11.08 10.72 17.19
CA GLY A 214 12.34 10.48 17.92
C GLY A 214 13.57 10.81 17.07
N TRP A 215 13.59 10.38 15.81
CA TRP A 215 14.64 10.68 14.86
C TRP A 215 14.73 12.18 14.56
N CYS A 216 13.61 12.84 14.30
CA CYS A 216 13.53 14.27 14.05
C CYS A 216 14.13 15.07 15.22
N GLN A 217 13.70 14.79 16.46
CA GLN A 217 14.15 15.50 17.65
C GLN A 217 15.63 15.23 18.02
N ALA A 218 16.20 14.12 17.56
CA ALA A 218 17.63 13.86 17.68
C ALA A 218 18.46 14.63 16.66
N GLY A 219 17.85 15.08 15.55
CA GLY A 219 18.49 15.86 14.49
C GLY A 219 18.44 17.36 14.71
N GLN A 220 18.92 18.12 13.73
CA GLN A 220 18.85 19.59 13.74
C GLN A 220 17.61 20.08 12.97
N GLY A 221 17.00 21.16 13.44
CA GLY A 221 15.90 21.81 12.74
C GLY A 221 14.54 21.11 12.87
N CYS A 222 14.40 20.17 13.78
CA CYS A 222 13.11 19.55 14.07
C CYS A 222 12.13 20.56 14.69
N PRO A 223 10.94 20.79 14.10
CA PRO A 223 9.97 21.71 14.70
C PRO A 223 9.20 21.10 15.89
N LEU A 224 9.32 19.79 16.09
CA LEU A 224 8.64 19.05 17.17
C LEU A 224 9.52 18.98 18.41
N THR A 225 8.91 19.09 19.59
CA THR A 225 9.65 19.16 20.87
C THR A 225 8.99 18.34 21.97
N GLY A 226 9.70 18.10 23.08
CA GLY A 226 9.13 17.52 24.29
C GLY A 226 9.09 16.00 24.37
N GLY A 227 9.85 15.31 23.51
CA GLY A 227 9.85 13.84 23.42
C GLY A 227 8.84 13.30 22.41
N THR A 228 8.86 11.98 22.19
CA THR A 228 8.09 11.33 21.14
C THR A 228 6.59 11.51 21.29
N GLU A 229 6.06 11.35 22.49
CA GLU A 229 4.61 11.52 22.73
C GLU A 229 4.15 12.97 22.52
N ALA A 230 4.89 13.94 23.07
CA ALA A 230 4.55 15.36 22.91
C ALA A 230 4.70 15.80 21.44
N GLY A 231 5.71 15.33 20.72
CA GLY A 231 5.88 15.61 19.31
C GLY A 231 4.77 14.98 18.45
N SER A 232 4.37 13.75 18.74
CA SER A 232 3.22 13.11 18.09
C SER A 232 1.92 13.86 18.36
N GLN A 233 1.74 14.37 19.60
CA GLN A 233 0.60 15.21 19.94
C GLN A 233 0.60 16.54 19.13
N GLN A 234 1.77 17.17 18.94
CA GLN A 234 1.87 18.38 18.13
C GLN A 234 1.45 18.13 16.66
N VAL A 235 1.75 16.95 16.11
CA VAL A 235 1.26 16.55 14.78
C VAL A 235 -0.27 16.40 14.79
N ARG A 236 -0.85 15.77 15.79
CA ARG A 236 -2.32 15.65 15.93
C ARG A 236 -2.99 17.01 16.08
N ASP A 237 -2.40 17.91 16.86
CA ASP A 237 -2.92 19.27 17.06
C ASP A 237 -2.87 20.09 15.77
N LEU A 238 -1.81 19.96 14.97
CA LEU A 238 -1.70 20.57 13.64
C LEU A 238 -2.81 20.07 12.71
N ILE A 239 -3.03 18.75 12.68
CA ILE A 239 -4.10 18.12 11.88
C ILE A 239 -5.47 18.66 12.33
N ALA A 240 -5.75 18.68 13.62
CA ALA A 240 -7.01 19.17 14.17
C ALA A 240 -7.24 20.65 13.85
N SER A 241 -6.22 21.48 14.02
CA SER A 241 -6.27 22.91 13.72
C SER A 241 -6.50 23.17 12.23
N ALA A 242 -5.81 22.46 11.34
CA ALA A 242 -5.95 22.61 9.90
C ALA A 242 -7.29 22.08 9.36
N ASN A 243 -7.97 21.18 10.06
CA ASN A 243 -9.34 20.78 9.75
C ASN A 243 -10.35 21.89 10.08
N GLN A 244 -10.08 22.69 11.12
CA GLN A 244 -10.94 23.84 11.48
C GLN A 244 -10.61 25.07 10.65
N SER A 245 -9.35 25.27 10.34
CA SER A 245 -8.83 26.43 9.58
C SER A 245 -7.72 25.95 8.64
N PRO A 246 -8.06 25.57 7.40
CA PRO A 246 -7.08 25.06 6.44
C PRO A 246 -5.92 26.02 6.20
N LEU A 247 -4.72 25.47 6.06
CA LEU A 247 -3.50 26.25 5.83
C LEU A 247 -3.45 26.79 4.40
N PRO A 248 -3.04 28.04 4.18
CA PRO A 248 -2.79 28.55 2.84
C PRO A 248 -1.70 27.72 2.15
N SER A 249 -1.82 27.56 0.84
CA SER A 249 -0.84 26.89 0.01
C SER A 249 -0.31 27.80 -1.11
N SER A 250 0.65 27.30 -1.89
CA SER A 250 1.11 27.97 -3.12
C SER A 250 -0.01 28.16 -4.15
N GLU A 251 -1.11 27.42 -4.03
CA GLU A 251 -2.32 27.57 -4.84
C GLU A 251 -3.40 28.31 -4.03
N PRO A 252 -3.70 29.60 -4.35
CA PRO A 252 -4.55 30.44 -3.49
C PRO A 252 -5.97 29.90 -3.23
N ASN A 253 -6.50 29.09 -4.14
CA ASN A 253 -7.86 28.54 -4.05
C ASN A 253 -7.89 27.08 -3.54
N ARG A 254 -6.75 26.54 -3.09
CA ARG A 254 -6.61 25.16 -2.63
C ARG A 254 -5.83 25.12 -1.31
N PRO A 255 -6.42 25.61 -0.21
CA PRO A 255 -5.80 25.50 1.10
C PRO A 255 -5.66 24.02 1.49
N VAL A 256 -4.74 23.72 2.39
CA VAL A 256 -4.45 22.36 2.85
C VAL A 256 -5.21 22.07 4.13
N THR A 257 -6.04 21.06 4.12
CA THR A 257 -6.83 20.60 5.26
C THR A 257 -6.00 19.69 6.17
N GLY A 258 -6.42 19.51 7.42
CA GLY A 258 -5.77 18.57 8.33
C GLY A 258 -5.84 17.11 7.86
N THR A 259 -6.86 16.78 7.09
CA THR A 259 -6.96 15.47 6.43
C THR A 259 -5.85 15.25 5.39
N GLU A 260 -5.58 16.26 4.56
CA GLU A 260 -4.48 16.20 3.60
C GLU A 260 -3.12 16.16 4.32
N ILE A 261 -2.95 16.89 5.42
CA ILE A 261 -1.74 16.81 6.26
C ILE A 261 -1.57 15.37 6.79
N ARG A 262 -2.63 14.76 7.34
CA ARG A 262 -2.57 13.38 7.84
C ARG A 262 -2.20 12.39 6.74
N ALA A 263 -2.77 12.52 5.54
CA ALA A 263 -2.43 11.70 4.39
C ALA A 263 -0.97 11.87 3.99
N ALA A 264 -0.46 13.10 3.92
CA ALA A 264 0.94 13.39 3.61
C ALA A 264 1.91 12.82 4.67
N VAL A 265 1.56 12.95 5.95
CA VAL A 265 2.34 12.34 7.05
C VAL A 265 2.36 10.81 6.90
N MET A 266 1.20 10.19 6.73
CA MET A 266 1.08 8.74 6.52
C MET A 266 1.95 8.28 5.36
N TYR A 267 1.89 8.96 4.23
CA TYR A 267 2.64 8.61 3.04
C TYR A 267 4.15 8.76 3.24
N SER A 268 4.58 9.85 3.90
CA SER A 268 6.00 10.07 4.20
C SER A 268 6.57 8.99 5.13
N LEU A 269 5.74 8.39 5.98
CA LEU A 269 6.15 7.31 6.89
C LEU A 269 6.39 5.97 6.18
N TYR A 270 5.94 5.79 4.93
CA TYR A 270 6.34 4.64 4.09
C TYR A 270 7.82 4.69 3.71
N GLY A 271 8.44 5.88 3.78
CA GLY A 271 9.88 6.09 3.64
C GLY A 271 10.68 5.73 4.89
N ASP A 272 11.92 6.13 4.89
CA ASP A 272 12.89 5.92 5.95
C ASP A 272 13.66 7.23 6.25
N GLU A 273 14.70 7.15 7.06
CA GLU A 273 15.52 8.28 7.48
C GLU A 273 16.10 9.09 6.31
N GLN A 274 16.28 8.48 5.14
CA GLN A 274 16.80 9.16 3.95
C GLN A 274 15.75 10.09 3.34
N THR A 275 14.46 9.78 3.51
CA THR A 275 13.34 10.51 2.92
C THR A 275 12.58 11.40 3.91
N TRP A 276 12.73 11.18 5.22
CA TRP A 276 11.98 11.90 6.27
C TRP A 276 12.32 13.40 6.38
N GLY A 277 13.42 13.85 5.76
CA GLY A 277 13.76 15.28 5.72
C GLY A 277 12.69 16.15 5.05
N SER A 278 11.98 15.64 4.06
CA SER A 278 10.87 16.34 3.40
C SER A 278 9.67 16.54 4.33
N LEU A 279 9.32 15.51 5.13
CA LEU A 279 8.29 15.62 6.16
C LEU A 279 8.67 16.65 7.24
N THR A 280 9.95 16.65 7.68
CA THR A 280 10.45 17.62 8.66
C THR A 280 10.30 19.05 8.13
N SER A 281 10.66 19.29 6.87
CA SER A 281 10.51 20.61 6.22
C SER A 281 9.06 21.03 6.11
N SER A 282 8.15 20.09 5.78
CA SER A 282 6.71 20.37 5.67
C SER A 282 6.08 20.70 7.02
N LEU A 283 6.48 20.01 8.08
CA LEU A 283 6.05 20.31 9.45
C LEU A 283 6.61 21.64 9.93
N ASP A 284 7.87 21.97 9.64
CA ASP A 284 8.45 23.28 9.96
C ASP A 284 7.70 24.43 9.28
N GLU A 285 7.40 24.27 7.98
CA GLU A 285 6.63 25.25 7.24
C GLU A 285 5.23 25.46 7.83
N ALA A 286 4.54 24.38 8.16
CA ALA A 286 3.19 24.43 8.71
C ALA A 286 3.15 25.05 10.10
N ILE A 287 4.04 24.62 11.00
CA ILE A 287 4.05 25.05 12.40
C ILE A 287 4.59 26.47 12.56
N ASN A 288 5.72 26.79 11.91
CA ASN A 288 6.44 28.04 12.13
C ASN A 288 6.09 29.15 11.14
N ARG A 289 5.58 28.80 9.93
CA ARG A 289 5.28 29.76 8.87
C ARG A 289 3.80 29.78 8.48
N HIS A 290 2.97 28.92 9.07
CA HIS A 290 1.53 28.82 8.80
C HIS A 290 1.22 28.63 7.30
N SER A 291 2.01 27.83 6.61
CA SER A 291 1.83 27.49 5.19
C SER A 291 1.81 25.96 5.01
N GLY A 292 0.94 25.50 4.14
CA GLY A 292 0.81 24.10 3.77
C GLY A 292 1.40 23.76 2.40
N SER A 293 2.21 24.66 1.79
CA SER A 293 2.67 24.47 0.42
C SER A 293 3.50 23.21 0.20
N LEU A 294 4.37 22.85 1.13
CA LEU A 294 5.15 21.63 1.04
C LEU A 294 4.28 20.38 1.26
N PHE A 295 3.29 20.44 2.15
CA PHE A 295 2.30 19.36 2.26
C PHE A 295 1.48 19.19 0.98
N ARG A 296 1.12 20.30 0.31
CA ARG A 296 0.44 20.27 -0.99
C ARG A 296 1.27 19.50 -2.03
N GLN A 297 2.56 19.75 -2.13
CA GLN A 297 3.45 19.04 -3.04
C GLN A 297 3.46 17.53 -2.78
N ILE A 298 3.52 17.10 -1.51
CA ILE A 298 3.44 15.67 -1.15
C ILE A 298 2.08 15.10 -1.59
N THR A 299 0.98 15.76 -1.25
CA THR A 299 -0.36 15.25 -1.57
C THR A 299 -0.64 15.20 -3.07
N GLU A 300 -0.13 16.12 -3.87
CA GLU A 300 -0.30 16.09 -5.32
C GLU A 300 0.39 14.91 -5.98
N GLN A 301 1.59 14.56 -5.50
CA GLN A 301 2.30 13.38 -5.97
C GLN A 301 1.60 12.07 -5.59
N THR A 302 0.90 12.06 -4.45
CA THR A 302 0.34 10.84 -3.86
C THR A 302 -1.15 10.66 -4.13
N VAL A 303 -1.93 11.74 -4.22
CA VAL A 303 -3.40 11.66 -4.37
C VAL A 303 -3.82 11.14 -5.75
N ALA A 304 -3.07 11.43 -6.80
CA ALA A 304 -3.38 10.91 -8.13
C ALA A 304 -3.38 9.36 -8.12
N ASP A 305 -2.38 8.77 -7.48
CA ASP A 305 -2.25 7.31 -7.38
C ASP A 305 -3.32 6.69 -6.47
N VAL A 306 -3.57 7.30 -5.32
CA VAL A 306 -4.55 6.78 -4.35
C VAL A 306 -5.99 6.83 -4.91
N VAL A 307 -6.38 7.90 -5.58
CA VAL A 307 -7.74 8.05 -6.12
C VAL A 307 -8.01 7.06 -7.25
N ASN A 308 -7.06 6.90 -8.19
CA ASN A 308 -7.21 5.96 -9.32
C ASN A 308 -7.30 4.51 -8.86
N THR A 309 -6.64 4.15 -7.76
CA THR A 309 -6.61 2.78 -7.24
C THR A 309 -7.64 2.51 -6.14
N ALA A 310 -8.27 3.54 -5.57
CA ALA A 310 -9.15 3.38 -4.41
C ALA A 310 -10.34 2.43 -4.67
N ALA A 311 -11.07 2.62 -5.78
CA ALA A 311 -12.20 1.77 -6.13
C ALA A 311 -11.76 0.34 -6.47
N VAL A 312 -10.62 0.19 -7.14
CA VAL A 312 -10.02 -1.12 -7.46
C VAL A 312 -9.60 -1.84 -6.17
N ARG A 313 -8.94 -1.12 -5.27
CA ARG A 313 -8.55 -1.62 -3.95
C ARG A 313 -9.77 -2.07 -3.14
N GLN A 314 -10.83 -1.26 -3.13
CA GLN A 314 -12.08 -1.60 -2.47
C GLN A 314 -12.68 -2.89 -3.03
N ALA A 315 -12.83 -2.98 -4.36
CA ALA A 315 -13.42 -4.13 -5.03
C ALA A 315 -12.63 -5.43 -4.75
N ILE A 316 -11.31 -5.40 -4.84
CA ILE A 316 -10.45 -6.57 -4.58
C ILE A 316 -10.52 -6.94 -3.09
N THR A 317 -10.35 -5.97 -2.19
CA THR A 317 -10.32 -6.24 -0.75
C THR A 317 -11.63 -6.82 -0.26
N CYS A 318 -12.77 -6.30 -0.71
CA CYS A 318 -14.08 -6.81 -0.28
C CYS A 318 -14.39 -8.21 -0.82
N LEU A 319 -13.81 -8.61 -1.95
CA LEU A 319 -13.92 -9.98 -2.46
C LEU A 319 -12.95 -10.96 -1.81
N ASP A 320 -11.82 -10.47 -1.31
CA ASP A 320 -10.80 -11.31 -0.67
C ASP A 320 -11.17 -11.70 0.77
N TYR A 321 -12.01 -10.91 1.44
CA TYR A 321 -12.37 -11.09 2.84
C TYR A 321 -13.90 -11.09 3.04
N PRO A 322 -14.43 -11.96 3.91
CA PRO A 322 -15.80 -11.84 4.35
C PRO A 322 -15.98 -10.59 5.23
N VAL A 323 -17.18 -10.04 5.22
CA VAL A 323 -17.57 -8.99 6.19
C VAL A 323 -17.72 -9.64 7.56
N ASP A 324 -17.00 -9.11 8.55
CA ASP A 324 -16.98 -9.63 9.91
C ASP A 324 -17.60 -8.62 10.90
N GLY A 325 -18.61 -9.06 11.62
CA GLY A 325 -19.28 -8.28 12.65
C GLY A 325 -20.49 -7.50 12.16
N ASP A 326 -20.94 -6.61 13.04
CA ASP A 326 -22.08 -5.72 12.85
C ASP A 326 -21.75 -4.30 13.39
N MET A 327 -22.72 -3.41 13.37
CA MET A 327 -22.53 -2.02 13.82
C MET A 327 -21.97 -1.92 15.25
N ALA A 328 -22.39 -2.79 16.16
CA ALA A 328 -21.92 -2.76 17.55
C ALA A 328 -20.45 -3.19 17.65
N VAL A 329 -20.07 -4.24 16.89
CA VAL A 329 -18.71 -4.72 16.80
C VAL A 329 -17.81 -3.65 16.14
N TRP A 330 -18.26 -3.05 15.04
CA TRP A 330 -17.46 -2.04 14.33
C TRP A 330 -17.28 -0.77 15.15
N SER A 331 -18.29 -0.35 15.91
CA SER A 331 -18.19 0.80 16.80
C SER A 331 -17.19 0.53 17.93
N ALA A 332 -17.22 -0.65 18.54
CA ALA A 332 -16.24 -1.04 19.56
C ALA A 332 -14.81 -1.08 19.01
N ARG A 333 -14.61 -1.69 17.84
CA ARG A 333 -13.32 -1.72 17.10
C ARG A 333 -12.82 -0.31 16.77
N HIS A 334 -13.72 0.59 16.38
CA HIS A 334 -13.37 1.99 16.11
C HIS A 334 -12.85 2.72 17.35
N GLN A 335 -13.50 2.54 18.49
CA GLN A 335 -13.04 3.13 19.74
C GLN A 335 -11.69 2.56 20.18
N GLU A 336 -11.51 1.24 20.08
CA GLU A 336 -10.25 0.57 20.40
C GLU A 336 -9.10 1.10 19.55
N ILE A 337 -9.25 1.12 18.22
CA ILE A 337 -8.16 1.53 17.33
C ILE A 337 -7.84 3.02 17.43
N LYS A 338 -8.83 3.87 17.72
CA LYS A 338 -8.58 5.30 18.01
C LYS A 338 -7.80 5.50 19.30
N HIS A 339 -7.98 4.63 20.28
CA HIS A 339 -7.18 4.65 21.50
C HIS A 339 -5.74 4.21 21.24
N ASP A 340 -5.55 3.12 20.49
CA ASP A 340 -4.24 2.50 20.25
C ASP A 340 -3.41 3.22 19.18
N ALA A 341 -4.07 3.92 18.26
CA ALA A 341 -3.46 4.68 17.19
C ALA A 341 -4.19 6.02 16.99
N PRO A 342 -3.98 6.98 17.90
CA PRO A 342 -4.79 8.20 17.94
C PRO A 342 -4.63 9.12 16.74
N THR A 343 -3.54 9.00 16.00
CA THR A 343 -3.31 9.79 14.77
C THR A 343 -4.05 9.20 13.56
N PHE A 344 -4.04 7.87 13.41
CA PHE A 344 -4.52 7.20 12.19
C PHE A 344 -5.76 6.32 12.43
N GLY A 345 -6.09 5.98 13.67
CA GLY A 345 -7.13 5.00 14.01
C GLY A 345 -8.55 5.36 13.54
N GLY A 346 -8.85 6.65 13.38
CA GLY A 346 -10.15 7.11 12.89
C GLY A 346 -10.51 6.64 11.47
N MET A 347 -9.55 6.13 10.71
CA MET A 347 -9.71 5.67 9.33
C MET A 347 -9.97 4.15 9.21
N THR A 348 -9.79 3.38 10.29
CA THR A 348 -9.62 1.92 10.18
C THR A 348 -10.92 1.13 10.30
N ALA A 349 -11.84 1.54 11.17
CA ALA A 349 -13.03 0.73 11.49
C ALA A 349 -14.14 0.74 10.43
N ILE A 350 -13.99 1.56 9.39
CA ILE A 350 -14.99 1.69 8.33
C ILE A 350 -14.89 0.62 7.24
N VAL A 351 -13.86 -0.23 7.28
CA VAL A 351 -13.59 -1.18 6.18
C VAL A 351 -14.70 -2.24 6.05
N ASP A 352 -15.09 -2.87 7.16
CA ASP A 352 -16.19 -3.86 7.14
C ASP A 352 -17.53 -3.21 6.75
N LEU A 353 -17.83 -2.03 7.30
CA LEU A 353 -19.00 -1.23 6.90
C LEU A 353 -18.96 -0.89 5.40
N GLY A 354 -17.78 -0.49 4.91
CA GLY A 354 -17.56 -0.16 3.50
C GLY A 354 -17.78 -1.37 2.60
N CYS A 355 -17.24 -2.54 2.95
CA CYS A 355 -17.43 -3.77 2.19
C CYS A 355 -18.90 -4.25 2.23
N GLN A 356 -19.56 -4.18 3.38
CA GLN A 356 -20.99 -4.50 3.46
C GLN A 356 -21.81 -3.59 2.54
N ALA A 357 -21.53 -2.31 2.53
CA ALA A 357 -22.25 -1.34 1.71
C ALA A 357 -21.92 -1.46 0.21
N TRP A 358 -20.68 -1.81 -0.13
CA TRP A 358 -20.22 -2.10 -1.49
C TRP A 358 -20.94 -3.29 -2.11
N GLY A 359 -21.27 -4.32 -1.33
CA GLY A 359 -22.19 -5.40 -1.72
C GLY A 359 -21.55 -6.57 -2.48
N HIS A 360 -20.31 -6.46 -2.97
CA HIS A 360 -19.54 -7.56 -3.56
C HIS A 360 -18.61 -8.11 -2.49
N ASN A 361 -19.06 -9.14 -1.76
CA ASN A 361 -18.37 -9.63 -0.58
C ASN A 361 -17.78 -11.02 -0.78
N GLY A 362 -16.55 -11.20 -0.31
CA GLY A 362 -15.89 -12.49 -0.23
C GLY A 362 -16.57 -13.44 0.75
N THR A 363 -16.39 -14.73 0.50
CA THR A 363 -16.90 -15.79 1.38
C THR A 363 -15.76 -16.68 1.91
N ARG A 364 -14.52 -16.39 1.49
CA ARG A 364 -13.37 -17.19 1.89
C ARG A 364 -12.83 -16.67 3.22
N GLU A 365 -12.81 -17.55 4.21
CA GLU A 365 -12.20 -17.25 5.49
C GLU A 365 -10.68 -17.14 5.38
N PRO A 366 -10.04 -16.19 6.07
CA PRO A 366 -8.59 -16.15 6.23
C PRO A 366 -8.07 -17.46 6.82
N ALA A 367 -6.98 -17.96 6.26
CA ALA A 367 -6.38 -19.22 6.70
C ALA A 367 -4.87 -19.23 6.45
N PRO A 368 -4.10 -20.00 7.24
CA PRO A 368 -2.69 -20.21 6.97
C PRO A 368 -2.45 -20.81 5.58
N ILE A 369 -1.37 -20.37 4.95
CA ILE A 369 -0.90 -20.87 3.64
C ILE A 369 0.34 -21.72 3.84
N HIS A 370 0.27 -22.98 3.43
CA HIS A 370 1.39 -23.94 3.56
C HIS A 370 2.20 -24.10 2.29
N ALA A 371 1.61 -23.90 1.12
CA ALA A 371 2.22 -24.08 -0.19
C ALA A 371 2.97 -25.43 -0.31
N LYS A 372 2.34 -26.49 0.14
CA LYS A 372 2.96 -27.81 0.26
C LYS A 372 3.49 -28.32 -1.08
N GLY A 373 4.79 -28.56 -1.15
CA GLY A 373 5.48 -29.02 -2.35
C GLY A 373 5.98 -27.90 -3.26
N ALA A 374 5.79 -26.63 -2.88
CA ALA A 374 6.39 -25.49 -3.57
C ALA A 374 7.92 -25.46 -3.41
N ALA A 375 8.61 -24.84 -4.37
CA ALA A 375 10.01 -24.49 -4.22
C ALA A 375 10.21 -23.56 -3.00
N PRO A 376 11.42 -23.47 -2.44
CA PRO A 376 11.68 -22.58 -1.32
C PRO A 376 11.34 -21.11 -1.63
N ILE A 377 10.63 -20.45 -0.71
CA ILE A 377 10.14 -19.09 -0.84
C ILE A 377 10.88 -18.17 0.11
N LEU A 378 11.42 -17.05 -0.41
CA LEU A 378 12.06 -16.03 0.39
C LEU A 378 11.02 -14.98 0.84
N VAL A 379 10.78 -14.88 2.13
CA VAL A 379 9.93 -13.87 2.75
C VAL A 379 10.83 -12.80 3.36
N VAL A 380 10.56 -11.53 3.06
CA VAL A 380 11.35 -10.40 3.55
C VAL A 380 10.45 -9.49 4.39
N GLY A 381 10.96 -9.03 5.53
CA GLY A 381 10.25 -8.10 6.39
C GLY A 381 11.18 -7.08 7.03
N SER A 382 10.75 -5.82 7.06
CA SER A 382 11.46 -4.73 7.74
C SER A 382 10.94 -4.55 9.16
N THR A 383 11.83 -4.39 10.15
CA THR A 383 11.45 -4.28 11.57
C THR A 383 10.63 -3.03 11.89
N GLY A 384 10.80 -1.97 11.12
CA GLY A 384 10.06 -0.71 11.23
C GLY A 384 9.09 -0.47 10.07
N ASP A 385 8.53 -1.53 9.46
CA ASP A 385 7.55 -1.39 8.38
C ASP A 385 6.24 -0.81 8.91
N PRO A 386 5.78 0.35 8.38
CA PRO A 386 4.54 0.99 8.82
C PRO A 386 3.28 0.36 8.26
N ALA A 387 3.35 -0.29 7.10
CA ALA A 387 2.20 -0.76 6.33
C ALA A 387 1.96 -2.27 6.50
N THR A 388 3.03 -3.04 6.53
CA THR A 388 3.02 -4.49 6.72
C THR A 388 3.94 -4.85 7.91
N PRO A 389 3.40 -4.78 9.13
CA PRO A 389 4.17 -5.04 10.35
C PRO A 389 5.03 -6.31 10.25
N TYR A 390 6.26 -6.23 10.73
CA TYR A 390 7.26 -7.31 10.65
C TYR A 390 6.77 -8.67 11.13
N GLU A 391 5.86 -8.67 12.11
CA GLU A 391 5.23 -9.87 12.64
C GLU A 391 4.50 -10.68 11.56
N TRP A 392 3.96 -10.01 10.53
CA TRP A 392 3.29 -10.70 9.42
C TRP A 392 4.26 -11.43 8.50
N ALA A 393 5.44 -10.84 8.26
CA ALA A 393 6.48 -11.52 7.49
C ALA A 393 6.99 -12.77 8.23
N ARG A 394 7.15 -12.69 9.55
CA ARG A 394 7.48 -13.86 10.38
C ARG A 394 6.38 -14.91 10.31
N SER A 395 5.13 -14.51 10.50
CA SER A 395 3.98 -15.40 10.45
C SER A 395 3.89 -16.13 9.10
N LEU A 396 4.00 -15.39 7.99
CA LEU A 396 3.97 -16.00 6.65
C LEU A 396 5.14 -16.96 6.43
N ALA A 397 6.35 -16.60 6.85
CA ALA A 397 7.51 -17.48 6.72
C ALA A 397 7.37 -18.78 7.54
N ASP A 398 6.73 -18.69 8.71
CA ASP A 398 6.46 -19.84 9.57
C ASP A 398 5.29 -20.72 9.06
N GLN A 399 4.31 -20.15 8.36
CA GLN A 399 3.19 -20.88 7.75
C GLN A 399 3.65 -21.72 6.55
N LEU A 400 4.53 -21.16 5.71
CA LEU A 400 5.01 -21.81 4.49
C LEU A 400 5.91 -23.00 4.81
N ASP A 401 5.63 -24.19 4.27
CA ASP A 401 6.44 -25.41 4.47
C ASP A 401 7.90 -25.20 4.07
N THR A 402 8.17 -24.32 3.12
CA THR A 402 9.50 -24.02 2.57
C THR A 402 9.89 -22.54 2.71
N GLY A 403 9.24 -21.82 3.63
CA GLY A 403 9.49 -20.39 3.87
C GLY A 403 10.88 -20.12 4.45
N ARG A 404 11.53 -19.06 4.00
CA ARG A 404 12.76 -18.55 4.58
C ARG A 404 12.64 -17.06 4.85
N LEU A 405 12.75 -16.67 6.11
CA LEU A 405 12.72 -15.27 6.51
C LEU A 405 14.09 -14.60 6.31
N LEU A 406 14.08 -13.44 5.67
CA LEU A 406 15.13 -12.43 5.67
C LEU A 406 14.63 -11.20 6.42
N THR A 407 15.32 -10.79 7.47
CA THR A 407 14.96 -9.62 8.25
C THR A 407 15.78 -8.41 7.80
N ARG A 408 15.11 -7.31 7.40
CA ARG A 408 15.73 -5.99 7.33
C ARG A 408 15.58 -5.31 8.69
N GLU A 409 16.68 -4.96 9.32
CA GLU A 409 16.69 -4.09 10.50
C GLU A 409 16.74 -2.63 10.03
N GLY A 410 15.58 -1.97 9.98
CA GLY A 410 15.42 -0.62 9.45
C GLY A 410 13.97 -0.21 9.35
N ASN A 411 13.75 1.07 9.03
CA ASN A 411 12.44 1.68 8.86
C ASN A 411 11.99 1.70 7.39
N GLY A 412 10.70 1.92 7.19
CA GLY A 412 10.11 2.03 5.86
C GLY A 412 9.54 0.73 5.31
N HIS A 413 8.63 0.91 4.35
CA HIS A 413 7.88 -0.18 3.74
C HIS A 413 8.70 -0.82 2.62
N VAL A 414 8.85 -2.17 2.65
CA VAL A 414 9.63 -2.96 1.70
C VAL A 414 11.16 -2.78 1.88
N ALA A 415 11.95 -3.80 1.64
CA ALA A 415 13.41 -3.81 1.79
C ALA A 415 14.16 -3.75 0.45
N TYR A 416 13.64 -4.45 -0.57
CA TYR A 416 14.27 -4.56 -1.89
C TYR A 416 14.31 -3.19 -2.60
N GLY A 417 15.48 -2.85 -3.12
CA GLY A 417 15.70 -1.54 -3.76
C GLY A 417 15.94 -0.38 -2.79
N ARG A 418 15.75 -0.58 -1.46
CA ARG A 418 16.04 0.44 -0.43
C ARG A 418 17.36 0.17 0.30
N ALA A 419 17.50 -1.06 0.81
CA ALA A 419 18.69 -1.47 1.55
C ALA A 419 19.62 -2.28 0.64
N ALA A 420 20.79 -1.75 0.30
CA ALA A 420 21.71 -2.40 -0.63
C ALA A 420 22.10 -3.81 -0.20
N ALA A 421 22.39 -4.03 1.09
CA ALA A 421 22.72 -5.34 1.62
C ALA A 421 21.56 -6.34 1.51
N CYS A 422 20.32 -5.89 1.72
CA CYS A 422 19.13 -6.74 1.57
C CYS A 422 18.87 -7.05 0.10
N THR A 423 18.97 -6.03 -0.77
CA THR A 423 18.82 -6.18 -2.23
C THR A 423 19.78 -7.22 -2.78
N GLN A 424 21.07 -7.17 -2.38
CA GLN A 424 22.08 -8.15 -2.81
C GLN A 424 21.74 -9.60 -2.39
N LEU A 425 21.19 -9.80 -1.20
CA LEU A 425 20.77 -11.14 -0.75
C LEU A 425 19.57 -11.65 -1.54
N VAL A 426 18.61 -10.79 -1.85
CA VAL A 426 17.45 -11.11 -2.70
C VAL A 426 17.90 -11.41 -4.12
N ASP A 427 18.76 -10.58 -4.72
CA ASP A 427 19.34 -10.82 -6.05
C ASP A 427 20.10 -12.14 -6.12
N THR A 428 20.89 -12.45 -5.10
CA THR A 428 21.61 -13.74 -5.01
C THR A 428 20.62 -14.89 -5.06
N TYR A 429 19.54 -14.85 -4.27
CA TYR A 429 18.51 -15.88 -4.32
C TYR A 429 17.83 -15.95 -5.71
N LEU A 430 17.43 -14.82 -6.29
CA LEU A 430 16.82 -14.79 -7.63
C LEU A 430 17.78 -15.32 -8.70
N LEU A 431 19.06 -15.02 -8.64
CA LEU A 431 20.05 -15.44 -9.62
C LEU A 431 20.57 -16.89 -9.43
N THR A 432 20.67 -17.38 -8.22
CA THR A 432 21.32 -18.67 -7.93
C THR A 432 20.36 -19.71 -7.34
N GLY A 433 19.28 -19.28 -6.67
CA GLY A 433 18.41 -20.11 -5.85
C GLY A 433 18.97 -20.34 -4.43
N GLU A 434 20.11 -19.74 -4.09
CA GLU A 434 20.70 -19.85 -2.78
C GLU A 434 19.97 -18.95 -1.78
N LEU A 435 19.32 -19.59 -0.80
CA LEU A 435 18.63 -18.87 0.27
C LEU A 435 19.62 -18.29 1.29
N PRO A 436 19.32 -17.12 1.86
CA PRO A 436 20.04 -16.64 3.05
C PRO A 436 19.99 -17.69 4.18
N SER A 437 21.03 -17.73 5.00
CA SER A 437 21.05 -18.59 6.18
C SER A 437 19.85 -18.28 7.12
N PRO A 438 19.33 -19.29 7.86
CA PRO A 438 18.27 -19.05 8.83
C PRO A 438 18.65 -17.94 9.82
N GLY A 439 17.70 -17.02 10.08
CA GLY A 439 17.91 -15.88 10.98
C GLY A 439 18.81 -14.79 10.41
N ARG A 440 19.04 -14.77 9.10
CA ARG A 440 19.83 -13.72 8.45
C ARG A 440 19.15 -12.34 8.63
N VAL A 441 19.94 -11.38 9.09
CA VAL A 441 19.57 -9.97 9.19
C VAL A 441 20.43 -9.18 8.21
N CYS A 442 19.82 -8.25 7.49
CA CYS A 442 20.49 -7.21 6.73
C CYS A 442 20.14 -5.83 7.31
N ARG A 443 21.07 -4.89 7.19
CA ARG A 443 20.95 -3.52 7.72
C ARG A 443 21.29 -2.53 6.63
N ASP A 444 20.66 -1.37 6.72
CA ASP A 444 21.09 -0.22 5.92
C ASP A 444 22.50 0.19 6.40
N GLU A 445 23.41 0.41 5.46
CA GLU A 445 24.72 0.99 5.81
C GLU A 445 24.48 2.46 6.20
N THR A 446 24.89 2.82 7.41
CA THR A 446 24.83 4.21 7.94
C THR A 446 25.87 5.10 7.28
#